data_8f040553187bf22ae98d7ae9e900f553
#
_entry.id   8f040553187bf22ae98d7ae9e900f553
#
_cell.length_a   1.000
_cell.length_b   1.000
_cell.length_c   1.000
_cell.angle_alpha   90.00
_cell.angle_beta   90.00
_cell.angle_gamma   90.00
#
_symmetry.space_group_name_H-M   'P 1'
#
loop_
_entity.id
_entity.type
_entity.pdbx_description
1 polymer ?
#
loop_
_entity_poly.entity_id
_entity_poly.type
_entity_poly.pdbx_seq_one_letter_code
_entity_poly.pdbx_strand_id
1 'polypeptide(L)'
;MKRWAHSSLMGGVGVGLNFLREKDCEKIHEASLEVLHDRGAYFDSETAREVLRDHGCWEDADGCTHFPRTLVESALEAVPAEFVHRGRTPDDDIHMAQEIGRAHV
;
A
#
# COMPACT_ATOMS: atom_id res chain seq x y z
N MET A 1 8.30 3.90 -5.80
CA MET A 1 7.61 2.76 -5.17
C MET A 1 7.84 1.50 -5.99
N LYS A 2 8.44 0.49 -5.41
CA LYS A 2 8.85 -0.73 -6.13
C LYS A 2 8.43 -2.01 -5.39
N ARG A 3 7.19 -2.04 -4.95
CA ARG A 3 6.67 -3.16 -4.14
C ARG A 3 5.82 -4.16 -4.92
N TRP A 4 5.66 -3.88 -6.18
CA TRP A 4 4.84 -4.70 -7.03
C TRP A 4 5.73 -5.60 -7.86
N ALA A 5 5.27 -6.65 -8.27
CA ALA A 5 5.84 -7.36 -9.38
C ALA A 5 7.01 -8.32 -9.12
N HIS A 6 7.36 -8.58 -7.91
CA HIS A 6 8.28 -9.68 -7.67
C HIS A 6 7.59 -10.86 -7.03
N SER A 7 7.23 -11.79 -7.84
CA SER A 7 6.85 -13.11 -7.39
C SER A 7 8.04 -14.02 -7.56
N SER A 8 8.65 -14.40 -6.48
CA SER A 8 9.73 -15.37 -6.51
C SER A 8 9.20 -16.74 -6.17
N LEU A 9 9.30 -17.63 -7.11
CA LEU A 9 9.07 -19.04 -6.87
C LEU A 9 10.34 -19.64 -6.28
N MET A 10 10.23 -20.42 -5.23
CA MET A 10 11.34 -21.20 -4.67
C MET A 10 12.43 -20.40 -3.94
N GLY A 11 12.03 -19.54 -3.02
CA GLY A 11 12.92 -19.03 -1.99
C GLY A 11 14.25 -18.42 -2.45
N GLY A 12 14.21 -17.42 -3.28
CA GLY A 12 15.40 -16.65 -3.66
C GLY A 12 16.12 -17.13 -4.92
N VAL A 13 15.72 -18.25 -5.48
CA VAL A 13 16.23 -18.75 -6.77
C VAL A 13 15.06 -18.78 -7.75
N GLY A 14 14.18 -17.85 -7.66
CA GLY A 14 12.99 -17.86 -8.48
C GLY A 14 13.17 -17.15 -9.80
N VAL A 15 12.39 -17.57 -10.78
CA VAL A 15 12.19 -16.82 -12.00
C VAL A 15 11.17 -15.75 -11.67
N GLY A 16 11.59 -14.51 -11.61
CA GLY A 16 10.68 -13.39 -11.46
C GLY A 16 9.87 -13.21 -12.73
N LEU A 17 8.53 -13.24 -12.59
CA LEU A 17 7.65 -12.96 -13.70
C LEU A 17 7.24 -11.49 -13.60
N ASN A 18 7.73 -10.69 -14.51
CA ASN A 18 7.53 -9.26 -14.49
C ASN A 18 6.84 -8.79 -15.78
N PHE A 19 5.53 -8.65 -15.73
CA PHE A 19 4.73 -8.20 -16.87
C PHE A 19 4.69 -6.69 -17.01
N LEU A 20 4.93 -5.96 -15.92
CA LEU A 20 4.79 -4.52 -15.90
C LEU A 20 6.16 -3.86 -15.82
N ARG A 21 6.39 -2.90 -16.68
CA ARG A 21 7.57 -2.04 -16.59
C ARG A 21 7.37 -1.00 -15.51
N GLU A 22 8.43 -0.37 -15.07
CA GLU A 22 8.36 0.69 -14.06
C GLU A 22 7.42 1.81 -14.49
N LYS A 23 7.44 2.17 -15.76
CA LYS A 23 6.52 3.19 -16.30
C LYS A 23 5.06 2.78 -16.22
N ASP A 24 4.77 1.50 -16.41
CA ASP A 24 3.41 0.98 -16.30
C ASP A 24 2.93 1.05 -14.84
N CYS A 25 3.79 0.73 -13.90
CA CYS A 25 3.51 0.85 -12.48
C CYS A 25 3.27 2.30 -12.06
N GLU A 26 4.06 3.22 -12.59
CA GLU A 26 3.86 4.65 -12.35
C GLU A 26 2.51 5.13 -12.87
N LYS A 27 2.10 4.68 -14.05
CA LYS A 27 0.79 5.01 -14.61
C LYS A 27 -0.36 4.48 -13.75
N ILE A 28 -0.24 3.24 -13.26
CA ILE A 28 -1.24 2.66 -12.37
C ILE A 28 -1.29 3.47 -11.06
N HIS A 29 -0.15 3.84 -10.51
CA HIS A 29 -0.08 4.65 -9.32
C HIS A 29 -0.75 6.02 -9.52
N GLU A 30 -0.43 6.71 -10.60
CA GLU A 30 -1.06 7.99 -10.92
C GLU A 30 -2.57 7.87 -11.08
N ALA A 31 -3.03 6.83 -11.80
CA ALA A 31 -4.46 6.58 -11.95
C ALA A 31 -5.14 6.29 -10.60
N SER A 32 -4.47 5.58 -9.71
CA SER A 32 -4.97 5.31 -8.35
C SER A 32 -5.15 6.60 -7.56
N LEU A 33 -4.18 7.52 -7.66
CA LEU A 33 -4.26 8.83 -7.00
C LEU A 33 -5.42 9.65 -7.56
N GLU A 34 -5.65 9.62 -8.87
CA GLU A 34 -6.78 10.29 -9.50
C GLU A 34 -8.12 9.72 -9.03
N VAL A 35 -8.23 8.41 -8.92
CA VAL A 35 -9.45 7.77 -8.43
C VAL A 35 -9.74 8.18 -6.99
N LEU A 36 -8.74 8.16 -6.13
CA LEU A 36 -8.89 8.56 -4.73
C LEU A 36 -9.25 10.05 -4.59
N HIS A 37 -8.71 10.89 -5.46
CA HIS A 37 -8.97 12.32 -5.45
C HIS A 37 -10.34 12.65 -6.05
N ASP A 38 -10.65 12.13 -7.24
CA ASP A 38 -11.81 12.55 -8.01
C ASP A 38 -13.09 11.78 -7.66
N ARG A 39 -12.97 10.50 -7.35
CA ARG A 39 -14.10 9.65 -6.98
C ARG A 39 -14.19 9.42 -5.48
N GLY A 40 -13.04 9.23 -4.84
CA GLY A 40 -12.98 8.93 -3.42
C GLY A 40 -13.41 7.52 -3.08
N ALA A 41 -13.65 7.29 -1.81
CA ALA A 41 -14.06 6.00 -1.28
C ALA A 41 -15.12 6.20 -0.20
N TYR A 42 -16.02 5.25 -0.09
CA TYR A 42 -17.06 5.28 0.93
C TYR A 42 -16.56 4.58 2.20
N PHE A 43 -16.70 5.26 3.33
CA PHE A 43 -16.37 4.71 4.65
C PHE A 43 -17.61 4.71 5.51
N ASP A 44 -17.99 3.55 5.99
CA ASP A 44 -19.17 3.40 6.83
C ASP A 44 -18.91 3.85 8.29
N SER A 45 -17.66 3.82 8.71
CA SER A 45 -17.27 4.19 10.07
C SER A 45 -17.16 5.71 10.23
N GLU A 46 -17.94 6.28 11.14
CA GLU A 46 -17.84 7.71 11.47
C GLU A 46 -16.48 8.06 12.05
N THR A 47 -15.92 7.20 12.90
CA THR A 47 -14.58 7.40 13.47
C THR A 47 -13.52 7.49 12.37
N ALA A 48 -13.60 6.61 11.37
CA ALA A 48 -12.68 6.66 10.24
C ALA A 48 -12.83 7.98 9.45
N ARG A 49 -14.05 8.42 9.21
CA ARG A 49 -14.31 9.67 8.50
C ARG A 49 -13.76 10.87 9.26
N GLU A 50 -13.91 10.89 10.57
CA GLU A 50 -13.36 11.97 11.41
C GLU A 50 -11.83 12.04 11.31
N VAL A 51 -11.16 10.90 11.42
CA VAL A 51 -9.70 10.83 11.28
C VAL A 51 -9.27 11.33 9.90
N LEU A 52 -9.96 10.93 8.86
CA LEU A 52 -9.64 11.37 7.49
C LEU A 52 -9.87 12.86 7.30
N ARG A 53 -10.94 13.43 7.84
CA ARG A 53 -11.20 14.88 7.81
C ARG A 53 -10.09 15.66 8.51
N ASP A 54 -9.66 15.18 9.67
CA ASP A 54 -8.58 15.81 10.42
C ASP A 54 -7.26 15.85 9.65
N HIS A 55 -7.09 14.95 8.69
CA HIS A 55 -5.89 14.88 7.85
C HIS A 55 -6.06 15.53 6.48
N GLY A 56 -7.13 16.26 6.27
CA GLY A 56 -7.33 17.03 5.05
C GLY A 56 -8.19 16.39 3.97
N CYS A 57 -8.79 15.26 4.24
CA CYS A 57 -9.77 14.66 3.33
C CYS A 57 -11.10 15.42 3.40
N TRP A 58 -11.89 15.35 2.34
CA TRP A 58 -13.20 15.98 2.31
C TRP A 58 -14.25 14.99 1.80
N GLU A 59 -15.48 15.23 2.18
CA GLU A 59 -16.61 14.41 1.76
C GLU A 59 -17.45 15.15 0.71
N ASP A 60 -17.94 14.41 -0.26
CA ASP A 60 -18.86 14.96 -1.26
C ASP A 60 -20.33 14.77 -0.84
N ALA A 61 -21.25 15.20 -1.71
CA ALA A 61 -22.68 15.09 -1.47
C ALA A 61 -23.18 13.64 -1.39
N ASP A 62 -22.46 12.71 -2.01
CA ASP A 62 -22.78 11.28 -2.00
C ASP A 62 -22.22 10.56 -0.77
N GLY A 63 -21.48 11.25 0.06
CA GLY A 63 -20.86 10.68 1.25
C GLY A 63 -19.52 9.98 1.01
N CYS A 64 -18.96 10.13 -0.17
CA CYS A 64 -17.62 9.59 -0.46
C CYS A 64 -16.53 10.53 0.06
N THR A 65 -15.50 9.95 0.63
CA THR A 65 -14.33 10.69 1.11
C THR A 65 -13.28 10.77 0.02
N HIS A 66 -12.85 11.98 -0.28
CA HIS A 66 -11.81 12.28 -1.27
C HIS A 66 -10.48 12.51 -0.60
N PHE A 67 -9.42 12.04 -1.21
CA PHE A 67 -8.08 12.07 -0.65
C PHE A 67 -7.17 13.01 -1.42
N PRO A 68 -6.54 14.00 -0.75
CA PRO A 68 -5.54 14.81 -1.42
C PRO A 68 -4.31 13.96 -1.77
N ARG A 69 -3.75 14.22 -2.93
CA ARG A 69 -2.56 13.51 -3.43
C ARG A 69 -1.40 13.52 -2.42
N THR A 70 -1.14 14.68 -1.83
CA THR A 70 -0.06 14.86 -0.88
C THR A 70 -0.21 13.97 0.35
N LEU A 71 -1.43 13.78 0.83
CA LEU A 71 -1.70 12.91 1.96
C LEU A 71 -1.37 11.46 1.64
N VAL A 72 -1.80 10.98 0.48
CA VAL A 72 -1.54 9.60 0.04
C VAL A 72 -0.04 9.36 -0.13
N GLU A 73 0.66 10.28 -0.75
CA GLU A 73 2.11 10.17 -0.95
C GLU A 73 2.87 10.19 0.38
N SER A 74 2.48 11.06 1.30
CA SER A 74 3.07 11.08 2.66
C SER A 74 2.84 9.78 3.41
N ALA A 75 1.65 9.22 3.31
CA ALA A 75 1.31 7.95 3.96
C ALA A 75 2.15 6.81 3.39
N LEU A 76 2.36 6.79 2.09
CA LEU A 76 3.19 5.78 1.44
C LEU A 76 4.65 5.89 1.85
N GLU A 77 5.18 7.10 2.02
CA GLU A 77 6.54 7.30 2.51
C GLU A 77 6.69 6.85 3.97
N ALA A 78 5.65 7.00 4.76
CA ALA A 78 5.66 6.61 6.18
C ALA A 78 5.58 5.10 6.39
N VAL A 79 5.14 4.34 5.39
CA VAL A 79 5.07 2.89 5.49
C VAL A 79 6.49 2.30 5.57
N PRO A 80 6.80 1.50 6.60
CA PRO A 80 8.13 0.92 6.72
C PRO A 80 8.46 -0.03 5.56
N ALA A 81 9.71 0.00 5.12
CA ALA A 81 10.18 -0.86 4.04
C ALA A 81 10.21 -2.33 4.47
N GLU A 82 10.38 -2.57 5.75
CA GLU A 82 10.42 -3.91 6.32
C GLU A 82 9.78 -3.92 7.71
N PHE A 83 9.24 -5.06 8.08
CA PHE A 83 8.71 -5.27 9.41
C PHE A 83 8.78 -6.75 9.77
N VAL A 84 8.61 -7.04 11.04
CA VAL A 84 8.59 -8.42 11.54
C VAL A 84 7.16 -8.80 11.90
N HIS A 85 6.66 -9.82 11.25
CA HIS A 85 5.39 -10.43 11.63
C HIS A 85 5.67 -11.42 12.76
N ARG A 86 5.25 -11.07 13.95
CA ARG A 86 5.55 -11.85 15.15
C ARG A 86 4.78 -13.16 15.18
N GLY A 87 5.52 -14.25 15.41
CA GLY A 87 4.94 -15.55 15.68
C GLY A 87 4.69 -15.79 17.17
N ARG A 88 4.36 -17.01 17.52
CA ARG A 88 4.20 -17.41 18.93
C ARG A 88 5.53 -17.42 19.68
N THR A 89 6.56 -17.82 18.97
CA THR A 89 7.93 -17.83 19.51
C THR A 89 8.81 -17.02 18.55
N PRO A 90 9.98 -16.53 19.01
CA PRO A 90 10.88 -15.81 18.13
C PRO A 90 11.31 -16.59 16.88
N ASP A 91 11.33 -17.91 16.95
CA ASP A 91 11.69 -18.77 15.82
C ASP A 91 10.61 -18.78 14.72
N ASP A 92 9.39 -18.42 15.08
CA ASP A 92 8.25 -18.36 14.16
C ASP A 92 8.07 -16.96 13.54
N ASP A 93 8.93 -16.03 13.87
CA ASP A 93 8.86 -14.68 13.33
C ASP A 93 9.16 -14.67 11.83
N ILE A 94 8.39 -13.88 11.09
CA ILE A 94 8.57 -13.72 9.65
C ILE A 94 9.04 -12.31 9.37
N HIS A 95 10.19 -12.19 8.71
CA HIS A 95 10.71 -10.91 8.26
C HIS A 95 10.09 -10.57 6.89
N MET A 96 9.33 -9.51 6.86
CA MET A 96 8.71 -9.00 5.63
C MET A 96 9.52 -7.81 5.15
N ALA A 97 10.08 -7.94 3.97
CA ALA A 97 10.86 -6.88 3.36
C ALA A 97 10.35 -6.53 1.96
N GLN A 98 10.73 -5.38 1.49
CA GLN A 98 10.26 -4.83 0.23
C GLN A 98 10.55 -5.76 -0.96
N GLU A 99 11.68 -6.42 -0.96
CA GLU A 99 12.10 -7.24 -2.09
C GLU A 99 11.75 -8.70 -1.95
N ILE A 100 11.66 -9.18 -0.72
CA ILE A 100 11.46 -10.60 -0.48
C ILE A 100 10.54 -10.78 0.71
N GLY A 101 9.31 -11.20 0.45
CA GLY A 101 8.43 -11.67 1.51
C GLY A 101 8.62 -13.16 1.66
N ARG A 102 9.45 -13.60 2.58
CA ARG A 102 9.62 -15.02 2.87
C ARG A 102 9.83 -15.26 4.35
N ALA A 103 9.43 -16.44 4.77
CA ALA A 103 9.65 -16.88 6.13
C ALA A 103 11.15 -16.96 6.41
N HIS A 104 11.55 -16.43 7.51
CA HIS A 104 12.91 -16.55 8.02
C HIS A 104 12.94 -17.72 8.99
N VAL A 105 13.75 -18.65 8.70
CA VAL A 105 13.92 -19.83 9.55
C VAL A 105 15.16 -19.67 10.40
#